data_2e001e8a2a30921839c15ab7207cacd7
#
_entry.id   2e001e8a2a30921839c15ab7207cacd7
#
_cell.length_a   1.000
_cell.length_b   1.000
_cell.length_c   1.000
_cell.angle_alpha   90.00
_cell.angle_beta   90.00
_cell.angle_gamma   90.00
#
_symmetry.space_group_name_H-M   'P 1'
#
loop_
_entity.id
_entity.type
_entity.pdbx_description
1 polymer ?
#
loop_
_entity_poly.entity_id
_entity_poly.type
_entity_poly.pdbx_seq_one_letter_code
_entity_poly.pdbx_strand_id
1 'polypeptide(L)'
;IEEIQKAIQFGVRKINIDPDIRLAMTGAVRKFLHENPDKFDAREWLKPAREAAKAICKQRYIEFGCEGQGAKVKGYSLQDIARQYAAGTLGQVAR
;
A
#
# COMPACT_ATOMS: atom_id res chain seq x y z
N ILE A 1 -5.44 -11.79 -9.26
CA ILE A 1 -5.41 -10.39 -9.74
C ILE A 1 -6.58 -10.10 -10.68
N GLU A 2 -6.87 -10.94 -11.62
CA GLU A 2 -7.96 -10.74 -12.61
C GLU A 2 -9.33 -10.56 -11.94
N GLU A 3 -9.63 -11.32 -10.90
CA GLU A 3 -10.88 -11.18 -10.13
C GLU A 3 -10.96 -9.82 -9.42
N ILE A 4 -9.84 -9.32 -8.89
CA ILE A 4 -9.76 -8.00 -8.25
C ILE A 4 -9.95 -6.90 -9.28
N GLN A 5 -9.30 -7.00 -10.43
CA GLN A 5 -9.47 -6.04 -11.53
C GLN A 5 -10.92 -6.00 -12.02
N LYS A 6 -11.57 -7.15 -12.13
CA LYS A 6 -12.98 -7.24 -12.45
C LYS A 6 -13.87 -6.60 -11.37
N ALA A 7 -13.58 -6.84 -10.10
CA ALA A 7 -14.29 -6.22 -8.99
C ALA A 7 -14.17 -4.68 -8.99
N ILE A 8 -13.00 -4.15 -9.35
CA ILE A 8 -12.78 -2.71 -9.51
C ILE A 8 -13.71 -2.14 -10.59
N GLN A 9 -13.90 -2.83 -11.71
CA GLN A 9 -14.83 -2.42 -12.76
C GLN A 9 -16.29 -2.34 -12.26
N PHE A 10 -16.65 -3.16 -11.27
CA PHE A 10 -17.98 -3.17 -10.66
C PHE A 10 -18.11 -2.24 -9.44
N GLY A 11 -17.14 -1.38 -9.18
CA GLY A 11 -17.26 -0.33 -8.18
C GLY A 11 -16.45 -0.50 -6.90
N VAL A 12 -15.64 -1.55 -6.77
CA VAL A 12 -14.71 -1.68 -5.64
C VAL A 12 -13.68 -0.55 -5.71
N ARG A 13 -13.52 0.20 -4.61
CA ARG A 13 -12.63 1.36 -4.55
C ARG A 13 -11.58 1.27 -3.44
N LYS A 14 -11.78 0.41 -2.46
CA LYS A 14 -10.85 0.21 -1.37
C LYS A 14 -10.49 -1.26 -1.25
N ILE A 15 -9.19 -1.56 -1.28
CA ILE A 15 -8.65 -2.92 -1.21
C ILE A 15 -7.59 -2.95 -0.11
N ASN A 16 -7.70 -3.91 0.80
CA ASN A 16 -6.68 -4.18 1.81
C ASN A 16 -5.73 -5.26 1.29
N ILE A 17 -4.42 -5.03 1.48
CA ILE A 17 -3.37 -5.98 1.17
C ILE A 17 -2.51 -6.15 2.42
N ASP A 18 -2.36 -7.36 2.90
CA ASP A 18 -1.51 -7.67 4.06
C ASP A 18 -0.68 -8.94 3.85
N PRO A 19 -1.25 -10.12 3.60
CA PRO A 19 -0.47 -11.36 3.50
C PRO A 19 0.62 -11.32 2.43
N ASP A 20 0.37 -10.72 1.28
CA ASP A 20 1.35 -10.60 0.20
C ASP A 20 2.61 -9.86 0.64
N ILE A 21 2.43 -8.76 1.38
CA ILE A 21 3.53 -7.94 1.89
C ILE A 21 4.31 -8.72 2.93
N ARG A 22 3.64 -9.38 3.86
CA ARG A 22 4.27 -10.20 4.91
C ARG A 22 5.06 -11.36 4.33
N LEU A 23 4.49 -12.06 3.35
CA LEU A 23 5.16 -13.17 2.66
C LEU A 23 6.41 -12.70 1.93
N ALA A 24 6.33 -11.59 1.21
CA ALA A 24 7.47 -11.01 0.50
C ALA A 24 8.60 -10.61 1.47
N MET A 25 8.28 -9.95 2.56
CA MET A 25 9.23 -9.55 3.59
C MET A 25 9.89 -10.76 4.24
N THR A 26 9.10 -11.74 4.66
CA THR A 26 9.59 -12.97 5.30
C THR A 26 10.49 -13.76 4.35
N GLY A 27 10.11 -13.88 3.09
CA GLY A 27 10.92 -14.55 2.07
C GLY A 27 12.27 -13.87 1.87
N ALA A 28 12.27 -12.52 1.81
CA ALA A 28 13.51 -11.74 1.67
C ALA A 28 14.45 -11.89 2.88
N VAL A 29 13.91 -11.91 4.09
CA VAL A 29 14.69 -12.13 5.32
C VAL A 29 15.29 -13.54 5.34
N ARG A 30 14.49 -14.56 5.05
CA ARG A 30 14.94 -15.96 4.99
C ARG A 30 16.07 -16.14 3.97
N LYS A 31 15.90 -15.58 2.77
CA LYS A 31 16.91 -15.61 1.72
C LYS A 31 18.21 -14.95 2.19
N PHE A 32 18.11 -13.74 2.72
CA PHE A 32 19.28 -12.99 3.19
C PHE A 32 20.05 -13.76 4.27
N LEU A 33 19.37 -14.29 5.27
CA LEU A 33 20.00 -15.04 6.38
C LEU A 33 20.59 -16.37 5.91
N HIS A 34 19.98 -17.03 4.93
CA HIS A 34 20.55 -18.24 4.32
C HIS A 34 21.85 -17.94 3.56
N GLU A 35 21.86 -16.86 2.80
CA GLU A 35 23.04 -16.44 2.00
C GLU A 35 24.15 -15.81 2.87
N ASN A 36 23.80 -15.30 4.05
CA ASN A 36 24.69 -14.57 4.94
C ASN A 36 24.56 -15.04 6.39
N PRO A 37 24.96 -16.29 6.71
CA PRO A 37 24.71 -16.89 8.03
C PRO A 37 25.51 -16.24 9.18
N ASP A 38 26.55 -15.46 8.85
CA ASP A 38 27.38 -14.72 9.80
C ASP A 38 26.78 -13.37 10.23
N LYS A 39 25.75 -12.93 9.55
CA LYS A 39 25.12 -11.64 9.83
C LYS A 39 24.17 -11.70 11.03
N PHE A 40 24.30 -10.76 11.94
CA PHE A 40 23.52 -10.69 13.18
C PHE A 40 22.83 -9.33 13.41
N ASP A 41 23.14 -8.30 12.61
CA ASP A 41 22.51 -6.99 12.74
C ASP A 41 21.18 -6.96 11.99
N ALA A 42 20.10 -6.70 12.72
CA ALA A 42 18.74 -6.63 12.15
C ALA A 42 18.63 -5.62 11.00
N ARG A 43 19.38 -4.55 11.01
CA ARG A 43 19.37 -3.55 9.93
C ARG A 43 19.78 -4.14 8.59
N GLU A 44 20.63 -5.17 8.59
CA GLU A 44 21.11 -5.80 7.36
C GLU A 44 20.04 -6.65 6.68
N TRP A 45 19.19 -7.39 7.42
CA TRP A 45 18.11 -8.18 6.81
C TRP A 45 16.78 -7.43 6.71
N LEU A 46 16.58 -6.36 7.49
CA LEU A 46 15.40 -5.49 7.34
C LEU A 46 15.45 -4.64 6.06
N LYS A 47 16.65 -4.33 5.57
CA LYS A 47 16.81 -3.61 4.29
C LYS A 47 16.21 -4.41 3.11
N PRO A 48 16.61 -5.65 2.82
CA PRO A 48 15.98 -6.44 1.76
C PRO A 48 14.49 -6.70 2.03
N ALA A 49 14.06 -6.84 3.28
CA ALA A 49 12.65 -6.96 3.62
C ALA A 49 11.84 -5.72 3.19
N ARG A 50 12.36 -4.52 3.48
CA ARG A 50 11.75 -3.26 3.06
C ARG A 50 11.66 -3.13 1.54
N GLU A 51 12.72 -3.49 0.83
CA GLU A 51 12.71 -3.43 -0.64
C GLU A 51 11.71 -4.44 -1.24
N ALA A 52 11.58 -5.62 -0.65
CA ALA A 52 10.57 -6.60 -1.06
C ALA A 52 9.14 -6.08 -0.83
N ALA A 53 8.86 -5.48 0.32
CA ALA A 53 7.57 -4.84 0.61
C ALA A 53 7.26 -3.73 -0.40
N LYS A 54 8.24 -2.85 -0.67
CA LYS A 54 8.11 -1.77 -1.66
C LYS A 54 7.78 -2.31 -3.05
N ALA A 55 8.46 -3.37 -3.48
CA ALA A 55 8.23 -3.98 -4.79
C ALA A 55 6.80 -4.53 -4.92
N ILE A 56 6.31 -5.24 -3.90
CA ILE A 56 4.92 -5.75 -3.88
C ILE A 56 3.90 -4.61 -3.88
N CYS A 57 4.09 -3.59 -3.06
CA CYS A 57 3.19 -2.44 -3.04
C CYS A 57 3.12 -1.75 -4.40
N LYS A 58 4.28 -1.51 -5.02
CA LYS A 58 4.36 -0.90 -6.36
C LYS A 58 3.63 -1.74 -7.40
N GLN A 59 3.85 -3.05 -7.40
CA GLN A 59 3.20 -3.97 -8.31
C GLN A 59 1.67 -3.92 -8.14
N ARG A 60 1.16 -3.96 -6.92
CA ARG A 60 -0.28 -3.90 -6.63
C ARG A 60 -0.89 -2.57 -7.06
N TYR A 61 -0.20 -1.44 -6.87
CA TYR A 61 -0.67 -0.15 -7.38
C TYR A 61 -0.86 -0.15 -8.89
N ILE A 62 0.08 -0.74 -9.63
CA ILE A 62 -0.03 -0.87 -11.08
C ILE A 62 -1.21 -1.77 -11.45
N GLU A 63 -1.30 -2.96 -10.85
CA GLU A 63 -2.34 -3.96 -11.13
C GLU A 63 -3.74 -3.46 -10.81
N PHE A 64 -3.89 -2.57 -9.82
CA PHE A 64 -5.19 -2.00 -9.41
C PHE A 64 -5.52 -0.68 -10.11
N GLY A 65 -4.70 -0.25 -11.07
CA GLY A 65 -4.95 0.96 -11.86
C GLY A 65 -4.65 2.26 -11.13
N CYS A 66 -3.83 2.22 -10.05
CA CYS A 66 -3.46 3.42 -9.28
C CYS A 66 -2.30 4.20 -9.91
N GLU A 67 -1.61 3.63 -10.89
CA GLU A 67 -0.48 4.28 -11.56
C GLU A 67 -0.92 5.59 -12.21
N GLY A 68 -0.13 6.65 -11.99
CA GLY A 68 -0.43 7.98 -12.55
C GLY A 68 -1.58 8.73 -11.88
N GLN A 69 -2.21 8.19 -10.83
CA GLN A 69 -3.39 8.80 -10.19
C GLN A 69 -3.03 9.71 -9.01
N GLY A 70 -1.78 9.71 -8.55
CA GLY A 70 -1.38 10.45 -7.34
C GLY A 70 -1.64 11.95 -7.42
N ALA A 71 -1.46 12.57 -8.59
CA ALA A 71 -1.71 13.99 -8.80
C ALA A 71 -3.19 14.40 -8.67
N LYS A 72 -4.12 13.44 -8.73
CA LYS A 72 -5.56 13.68 -8.58
C LYS A 72 -6.01 13.74 -7.12
N VAL A 73 -5.15 13.30 -6.20
CA VAL A 73 -5.44 13.32 -4.76
C VAL A 73 -5.21 14.74 -4.24
N LYS A 74 -6.25 15.33 -3.63
CA LYS A 74 -6.19 16.65 -3.01
C LYS A 74 -6.02 16.51 -1.51
N GLY A 75 -5.02 17.21 -0.96
CA GLY A 75 -4.90 17.36 0.49
C GLY A 75 -5.94 18.35 1.04
N TYR A 76 -6.35 18.15 2.27
CA TYR A 76 -7.23 19.06 3.00
C TYR A 76 -6.45 19.70 4.14
N SER A 77 -6.61 21.02 4.34
CA SER A 77 -6.10 21.71 5.52
C SER A 77 -6.94 21.37 6.75
N LEU A 78 -6.39 21.60 7.95
CA LEU A 78 -7.18 21.46 9.19
C LEU A 78 -8.40 22.38 9.19
N GLN A 79 -8.27 23.60 8.64
CA GLN A 79 -9.37 24.54 8.51
C GLN A 79 -10.48 24.02 7.57
N ASP A 80 -10.10 23.37 6.47
CA ASP A 80 -11.07 22.78 5.54
C ASP A 80 -11.86 21.65 6.22
N ILE A 81 -11.17 20.78 6.96
CA ILE A 81 -11.81 19.69 7.70
C ILE A 81 -12.72 20.24 8.81
N ALA A 82 -12.27 21.25 9.56
CA ALA A 82 -13.08 21.88 10.59
C ALA A 82 -14.36 22.51 10.01
N ARG A 83 -14.28 23.17 8.86
CA ARG A 83 -15.45 23.72 8.17
C ARG A 83 -16.43 22.64 7.72
N GLN A 84 -15.93 21.55 7.15
CA GLN A 84 -16.77 20.42 6.74
C GLN A 84 -17.44 19.74 7.94
N TYR A 85 -16.72 19.60 9.03
CA TYR A 85 -17.27 19.07 10.28
C TYR A 85 -18.39 19.96 10.82
N ALA A 86 -18.18 21.28 10.93
CA ALA A 86 -19.17 22.24 11.38
C ALA A 86 -20.41 22.29 10.47
N ALA A 87 -20.23 22.12 9.17
CA ALA A 87 -21.32 22.08 8.20
C ALA A 87 -22.05 20.72 8.12
N GLY A 88 -21.56 19.68 8.84
CA GLY A 88 -22.13 18.33 8.78
C GLY A 88 -21.91 17.61 7.46
N THR A 89 -20.95 18.05 6.63
CA THR A 89 -20.66 17.47 5.32
C THR A 89 -19.48 16.49 5.35
N LEU A 90 -18.80 16.36 6.48
CA LEU A 90 -17.70 15.43 6.64
C LEU A 90 -18.20 13.98 6.48
N GLY A 91 -17.58 13.22 5.59
CA GLY A 91 -17.95 11.83 5.32
C GLY A 91 -19.09 11.67 4.29
N GLN A 92 -19.61 12.73 3.74
CA GLN A 92 -20.51 12.62 2.59
C GLN A 92 -19.71 12.20 1.35
N VAL A 93 -20.04 11.04 0.81
CA VAL A 93 -19.45 10.55 -0.44
C VAL A 93 -20.09 11.33 -1.59
N ALA A 94 -19.27 11.97 -2.42
CA ALA A 94 -19.74 12.50 -3.68
C ALA A 94 -20.34 11.35 -4.51
N ARG A 95 -21.61 11.45 -4.82
CA ARG A 95 -22.31 10.50 -5.69
C ARG A 95 -21.96 10.76 -7.14
#